data_720c15f1662119b8a355bdc31928e9dd
#
_entry.id   720c15f1662119b8a355bdc31928e9dd
#
_cell.length_a   1.000
_cell.length_b   1.000
_cell.length_c   1.000
_cell.angle_alpha   90.00
_cell.angle_beta   90.00
_cell.angle_gamma   90.00
#
_symmetry.space_group_name_H-M   'P 1'
#
loop_
_entity.id
_entity.type
_entity.pdbx_description
1 polymer ?
#
loop_
_entity_poly.entity_id
_entity_poly.type
_entity_poly.pdbx_seq_one_letter_code
_entity_poly.pdbx_strand_id
1 'polypeptide(L)'
;MLKKKIILVVLLSLVAGPLMAQEPKVTSLMSKDLKEFPGKELLMITVEHAPGGSTPIHVHNAHAMLYVLEGSVVEQVKGGKEVTLTPGQTFYEGPDDIHVVDRNASKTQPAKFVVFLIKDKSAPALIPVK
;
A
#
# COMPACT_ATOMS: atom_id res chain seq x y z
N MET A 1 -42.73 25.35 46.69
CA MET A 1 -41.77 25.89 45.69
C MET A 1 -41.10 24.74 44.95
N LEU A 2 -41.48 24.53 43.70
CA LEU A 2 -40.90 23.47 42.85
C LEU A 2 -39.61 23.99 42.23
N LYS A 3 -38.45 23.41 42.63
CA LYS A 3 -37.15 23.74 42.01
C LYS A 3 -37.06 23.03 40.65
N LYS A 4 -37.16 23.79 39.57
CA LYS A 4 -36.89 23.30 38.18
C LYS A 4 -35.40 22.96 38.08
N LYS A 5 -35.09 21.68 37.95
CA LYS A 5 -33.73 21.24 37.56
C LYS A 5 -33.56 21.42 36.05
N ILE A 6 -32.70 22.35 35.65
CA ILE A 6 -32.28 22.52 34.29
C ILE A 6 -31.26 21.42 33.98
N ILE A 7 -31.62 20.47 33.11
CA ILE A 7 -30.69 19.44 32.59
C ILE A 7 -30.00 20.09 31.39
N LEU A 8 -28.73 20.42 31.56
CA LEU A 8 -27.88 20.89 30.48
C LEU A 8 -27.46 19.66 29.64
N VAL A 9 -28.08 19.47 28.49
CA VAL A 9 -27.66 18.45 27.51
C VAL A 9 -26.50 19.03 26.73
N VAL A 10 -25.28 18.57 27.04
CA VAL A 10 -24.09 18.88 26.25
C VAL A 10 -24.13 17.98 25.01
N LEU A 11 -24.53 18.53 23.86
CA LEU A 11 -24.35 17.85 22.57
C LEU A 11 -22.86 17.83 22.23
N LEU A 12 -22.24 16.68 22.42
CA LEU A 12 -20.87 16.43 21.94
C LEU A 12 -20.95 16.18 20.42
N SER A 13 -20.75 17.25 19.61
CA SER A 13 -20.63 17.11 18.17
C SER A 13 -19.30 16.40 17.85
N LEU A 14 -19.39 15.12 17.50
CA LEU A 14 -18.28 14.40 16.88
C LEU A 14 -17.99 15.03 15.50
N VAL A 15 -16.96 15.85 15.43
CA VAL A 15 -16.43 16.31 14.15
C VAL A 15 -15.64 15.14 13.56
N ALA A 16 -16.28 14.34 12.70
CA ALA A 16 -15.58 13.38 11.86
C ALA A 16 -14.78 14.17 10.84
N GLY A 17 -13.49 14.36 11.09
CA GLY A 17 -12.55 14.86 10.08
C GLY A 17 -12.45 13.88 8.90
N PRO A 18 -12.02 14.34 7.70
CA PRO A 18 -11.82 13.45 6.57
C PRO A 18 -10.82 12.36 6.97
N LEU A 19 -11.24 11.09 6.81
CA LEU A 19 -10.36 9.94 6.96
C LEU A 19 -9.39 9.96 5.78
N MET A 20 -8.23 10.59 5.97
CA MET A 20 -7.13 10.53 4.99
C MET A 20 -6.66 9.08 4.94
N ALA A 21 -6.63 8.49 3.74
CA ALA A 21 -6.03 7.16 3.57
C ALA A 21 -4.60 7.20 4.10
N GLN A 22 -4.28 6.30 5.03
CA GLN A 22 -2.95 6.26 5.63
C GLN A 22 -1.95 5.73 4.62
N GLU A 23 -0.84 6.49 4.43
CA GLU A 23 0.27 6.08 3.58
C GLU A 23 0.83 4.72 4.03
N PRO A 24 1.27 3.88 3.09
CA PRO A 24 1.83 2.58 3.42
C PRO A 24 3.16 2.74 4.16
N LYS A 25 3.41 1.84 5.11
CA LYS A 25 4.72 1.73 5.74
C LYS A 25 5.61 0.80 4.90
N VAL A 26 6.66 1.35 4.33
CA VAL A 26 7.63 0.62 3.52
C VAL A 26 8.92 0.40 4.32
N THR A 27 9.38 -0.85 4.38
CA THR A 27 10.62 -1.22 5.07
C THR A 27 11.53 -1.95 4.11
N SER A 28 12.74 -1.43 3.90
CA SER A 28 13.78 -2.13 3.13
C SER A 28 14.33 -3.30 3.95
N LEU A 29 14.34 -4.48 3.36
CA LEU A 29 14.85 -5.70 3.98
C LEU A 29 16.25 -6.04 3.47
N MET A 30 16.48 -5.90 2.16
CA MET A 30 17.73 -6.23 1.52
C MET A 30 17.87 -5.51 0.20
N SER A 31 19.10 -5.10 -0.11
CA SER A 31 19.49 -4.64 -1.45
C SER A 31 20.76 -5.38 -1.87
N LYS A 32 20.83 -5.79 -3.12
CA LYS A 32 21.97 -6.49 -3.69
C LYS A 32 22.25 -6.05 -5.12
N ASP A 33 23.47 -5.59 -5.37
CA ASP A 33 23.95 -5.29 -6.72
C ASP A 33 23.98 -6.58 -7.57
N LEU A 34 23.44 -6.49 -8.78
CA LEU A 34 23.48 -7.59 -9.74
C LEU A 34 24.70 -7.40 -10.65
N LYS A 35 25.78 -8.13 -10.36
CA LYS A 35 27.04 -8.01 -11.08
C LYS A 35 26.92 -8.36 -12.56
N GLU A 36 26.02 -9.28 -12.89
CA GLU A 36 25.70 -9.72 -14.23
C GLU A 36 24.91 -8.69 -15.05
N PHE A 37 24.31 -7.71 -14.35
CA PHE A 37 23.53 -6.62 -14.93
C PHE A 37 24.01 -5.28 -14.37
N PRO A 38 25.10 -4.71 -14.88
CA PRO A 38 25.68 -3.47 -14.36
C PRO A 38 24.65 -2.34 -14.25
N GLY A 39 24.64 -1.65 -13.11
CA GLY A 39 23.68 -0.58 -12.81
C GLY A 39 22.32 -1.05 -12.29
N LYS A 40 22.09 -2.35 -12.20
CA LYS A 40 20.86 -2.93 -11.62
C LYS A 40 21.10 -3.43 -10.19
N GLU A 41 20.04 -3.43 -9.42
CA GLU A 41 19.97 -4.04 -8.09
C GLU A 41 18.72 -4.90 -7.94
N LEU A 42 18.82 -5.89 -7.08
CA LEU A 42 17.70 -6.60 -6.51
C LEU A 42 17.39 -5.93 -5.16
N LEU A 43 16.16 -5.42 -5.02
CA LEU A 43 15.68 -4.82 -3.79
C LEU A 43 14.52 -5.66 -3.24
N MET A 44 14.57 -5.97 -1.94
CA MET A 44 13.46 -6.61 -1.22
C MET A 44 12.94 -5.66 -0.14
N ILE A 45 11.64 -5.41 -0.18
CA ILE A 45 10.94 -4.55 0.78
C ILE A 45 9.73 -5.27 1.33
N THR A 46 9.28 -4.87 2.52
CA THR A 46 7.89 -5.12 2.94
C THR A 46 7.09 -3.83 2.84
N VAL A 47 5.81 -4.00 2.53
CA VAL A 47 4.79 -2.95 2.54
C VAL A 47 3.70 -3.35 3.51
N GLU A 48 3.33 -2.44 4.40
CA GLU A 48 2.26 -2.62 5.35
C GLU A 48 1.19 -1.56 5.10
N HIS A 49 -0.03 -2.00 4.80
CA HIS A 49 -1.21 -1.14 4.73
C HIS A 49 -1.99 -1.21 6.02
N ALA A 50 -2.25 -0.08 6.64
CA ALA A 50 -3.22 0.02 7.71
C ALA A 50 -4.63 -0.36 7.22
N PRO A 51 -5.60 -0.65 8.11
CA PRO A 51 -6.99 -0.83 7.70
C PRO A 51 -7.48 0.33 6.81
N GLY A 52 -7.99 0.00 5.62
CA GLY A 52 -8.42 0.99 4.62
C GLY A 52 -7.30 1.77 3.92
N GLY A 53 -6.03 1.45 4.20
CA GLY A 53 -4.88 2.11 3.58
C GLY A 53 -4.69 1.73 2.11
N SER A 54 -3.99 2.58 1.37
CA SER A 54 -3.69 2.38 -0.06
C SER A 54 -2.40 3.09 -0.44
N THR A 55 -1.80 2.65 -1.54
CA THR A 55 -0.72 3.35 -2.21
C THR A 55 -1.29 4.21 -3.35
N PRO A 56 -0.81 5.43 -3.56
CA PRO A 56 -1.19 6.23 -4.73
C PRO A 56 -0.86 5.53 -6.06
N ILE A 57 -1.51 5.94 -7.15
CA ILE A 57 -1.20 5.45 -8.50
C ILE A 57 0.28 5.70 -8.80
N HIS A 58 0.99 4.68 -9.27
CA HIS A 58 2.43 4.72 -9.44
C HIS A 58 2.95 3.78 -10.53
N VAL A 59 4.23 3.91 -10.84
CA VAL A 59 5.04 3.00 -11.64
C VAL A 59 6.29 2.61 -10.86
N HIS A 60 6.86 1.47 -11.18
CA HIS A 60 8.15 1.06 -10.59
C HIS A 60 9.33 1.28 -11.52
N ASN A 61 9.13 1.33 -12.85
CA ASN A 61 10.19 1.24 -13.87
C ASN A 61 11.11 0.04 -13.58
N ALA A 62 10.53 -1.05 -13.16
CA ALA A 62 11.21 -2.24 -12.66
C ALA A 62 10.33 -3.47 -12.89
N HIS A 63 10.93 -4.65 -12.80
CA HIS A 63 10.17 -5.87 -12.55
C HIS A 63 9.88 -5.96 -11.06
N ALA A 64 8.60 -6.03 -10.69
CA ALA A 64 8.15 -6.14 -9.31
C ALA A 64 7.34 -7.42 -9.12
N MET A 65 7.68 -8.20 -8.11
CA MET A 65 6.99 -9.44 -7.72
C MET A 65 6.53 -9.31 -6.28
N LEU A 66 5.23 -9.33 -6.08
CA LEU A 66 4.57 -9.21 -4.78
C LEU A 66 4.19 -10.60 -4.26
N TYR A 67 4.36 -10.83 -2.96
CA TYR A 67 3.90 -12.02 -2.25
C TYR A 67 3.22 -11.61 -0.94
N VAL A 68 1.96 -11.98 -0.77
CA VAL A 68 1.17 -11.61 0.41
C VAL A 68 1.57 -12.44 1.62
N LEU A 69 1.87 -11.78 2.73
CA LEU A 69 2.22 -12.39 4.01
C LEU A 69 1.04 -12.44 4.98
N GLU A 70 0.30 -11.33 5.12
CA GLU A 70 -0.79 -11.16 6.09
C GLU A 70 -1.91 -10.31 5.50
N GLY A 71 -3.14 -10.60 5.93
CA GLY A 71 -4.33 -9.87 5.47
C GLY A 71 -4.66 -10.15 4.02
N SER A 72 -5.31 -9.19 3.36
CA SER A 72 -5.60 -9.28 1.92
C SER A 72 -5.44 -7.92 1.25
N VAL A 73 -4.95 -7.93 0.03
CA VAL A 73 -4.71 -6.74 -0.77
C VAL A 73 -5.45 -6.83 -2.11
N VAL A 74 -5.81 -5.68 -2.64
CA VAL A 74 -6.44 -5.56 -3.95
C VAL A 74 -5.46 -4.86 -4.87
N GLU A 75 -5.16 -5.50 -6.00
CA GLU A 75 -4.15 -5.09 -6.95
C GLU A 75 -4.73 -4.97 -8.36
N GLN A 76 -4.29 -3.95 -9.10
CA GLN A 76 -4.64 -3.80 -10.51
C GLN A 76 -3.60 -2.96 -11.24
N VAL A 77 -3.11 -3.45 -12.37
CA VAL A 77 -2.41 -2.63 -13.36
C VAL A 77 -3.40 -2.08 -14.38
N LYS A 78 -3.08 -0.93 -14.96
CA LYS A 78 -3.93 -0.29 -15.98
C LYS A 78 -4.20 -1.23 -17.15
N GLY A 79 -5.48 -1.40 -17.48
CA GLY A 79 -5.92 -2.32 -18.54
C GLY A 79 -6.08 -3.79 -18.10
N GLY A 80 -5.60 -4.14 -16.89
CA GLY A 80 -5.79 -5.45 -16.29
C GLY A 80 -7.07 -5.54 -15.45
N LYS A 81 -7.34 -6.74 -14.94
CA LYS A 81 -8.43 -6.96 -13.99
C LYS A 81 -7.98 -6.64 -12.57
N GLU A 82 -8.90 -6.10 -11.77
CA GLU A 82 -8.73 -6.01 -10.32
C GLU A 82 -8.75 -7.42 -9.72
N VAL A 83 -7.77 -7.72 -8.87
CA VAL A 83 -7.66 -9.01 -8.18
C VAL A 83 -7.51 -8.79 -6.68
N THR A 84 -8.13 -9.64 -5.89
CA THR A 84 -7.92 -9.69 -4.43
C THR A 84 -7.01 -10.87 -4.11
N LEU A 85 -5.92 -10.59 -3.40
CA LEU A 85 -4.90 -11.56 -3.03
C LEU A 85 -4.91 -11.80 -1.52
N THR A 86 -4.73 -13.06 -1.15
CA THR A 86 -4.63 -13.52 0.24
C THR A 86 -3.24 -14.11 0.51
N PRO A 87 -2.84 -14.41 1.76
CA PRO A 87 -1.52 -14.93 2.09
C PRO A 87 -1.13 -16.12 1.22
N GLY A 88 0.11 -16.08 0.70
CA GLY A 88 0.64 -17.09 -0.21
C GLY A 88 0.41 -16.81 -1.70
N GLN A 89 -0.38 -15.81 -2.04
CA GLN A 89 -0.64 -15.42 -3.43
C GLN A 89 0.32 -14.34 -3.89
N THR A 90 0.50 -14.26 -5.21
CA THR A 90 1.48 -13.39 -5.87
C THR A 90 0.83 -12.47 -6.89
N PHE A 91 1.51 -11.35 -7.14
CA PHE A 91 1.19 -10.43 -8.22
C PHE A 91 2.48 -10.00 -8.92
N TYR A 92 2.39 -9.67 -10.20
CA TYR A 92 3.53 -9.22 -10.98
C TYR A 92 3.20 -7.92 -11.70
N GLU A 93 4.17 -7.00 -11.71
CA GLU A 93 4.16 -5.76 -12.47
C GLU A 93 5.44 -5.67 -13.29
N GLY A 94 5.31 -5.34 -14.57
CA GLY A 94 6.42 -5.06 -15.45
C GLY A 94 6.88 -3.59 -15.40
N PRO A 95 8.00 -3.26 -16.07
CA PRO A 95 8.57 -1.91 -16.05
C PRO A 95 7.67 -0.83 -16.63
N ASP A 96 6.77 -1.19 -17.54
CA ASP A 96 5.87 -0.25 -18.23
C ASP A 96 4.45 -0.23 -17.63
N ASP A 97 4.19 -1.05 -16.61
CA ASP A 97 2.88 -1.14 -15.99
C ASP A 97 2.62 0.07 -15.08
N ILE A 98 1.41 0.62 -15.19
CA ILE A 98 0.91 1.62 -14.25
C ILE A 98 0.05 0.89 -13.22
N HIS A 99 0.47 0.91 -11.97
CA HIS A 99 -0.26 0.34 -10.85
C HIS A 99 -1.38 1.30 -10.45
N VAL A 100 -2.61 0.96 -10.79
CA VAL A 100 -3.78 1.86 -10.60
C VAL A 100 -4.56 1.55 -9.33
N VAL A 101 -4.47 0.32 -8.80
CA VAL A 101 -5.06 -0.08 -7.52
C VAL A 101 -4.03 -0.89 -6.74
N ASP A 102 -3.70 -0.40 -5.56
CA ASP A 102 -2.89 -1.06 -4.52
C ASP A 102 -3.48 -0.64 -3.17
N ARG A 103 -4.27 -1.49 -2.56
CA ARG A 103 -4.97 -1.16 -1.32
C ARG A 103 -5.21 -2.37 -0.43
N ASN A 104 -5.33 -2.12 0.86
CA ASN A 104 -5.87 -3.10 1.79
C ASN A 104 -7.33 -3.42 1.43
N ALA A 105 -7.67 -4.70 1.31
CA ALA A 105 -9.05 -5.13 1.07
C ALA A 105 -9.94 -4.94 2.31
N SER A 106 -9.35 -4.85 3.51
CA SER A 106 -10.06 -4.72 4.79
C SER A 106 -10.03 -3.29 5.32
N LYS A 107 -11.12 -2.85 5.93
CA LYS A 107 -11.21 -1.60 6.68
C LYS A 107 -10.95 -1.78 8.18
N THR A 108 -10.74 -3.01 8.65
CA THR A 108 -10.62 -3.35 10.08
C THR A 108 -9.35 -4.10 10.43
N GLN A 109 -8.68 -4.74 9.46
CA GLN A 109 -7.46 -5.52 9.65
C GLN A 109 -6.33 -4.97 8.79
N PRO A 110 -5.06 -4.99 9.26
CA PRO A 110 -3.91 -4.60 8.46
C PRO A 110 -3.62 -5.65 7.38
N ALA A 111 -2.84 -5.26 6.38
CA ALA A 111 -2.29 -6.15 5.36
C ALA A 111 -0.80 -5.94 5.23
N LYS A 112 -0.06 -7.00 4.92
CA LYS A 112 1.39 -6.98 4.75
C LYS A 112 1.80 -7.89 3.60
N PHE A 113 2.69 -7.40 2.76
CA PHE A 113 3.26 -8.15 1.65
C PHE A 113 4.73 -7.80 1.46
N VAL A 114 5.46 -8.69 0.82
CA VAL A 114 6.83 -8.47 0.39
C VAL A 114 6.84 -8.18 -1.10
N VAL A 115 7.72 -7.28 -1.53
CA VAL A 115 7.96 -6.99 -2.95
C VAL A 115 9.45 -7.17 -3.25
N PHE A 116 9.73 -7.93 -4.30
CA PHE A 116 11.03 -8.06 -4.92
C PHE A 116 11.07 -7.19 -6.17
N LEU A 117 12.06 -6.32 -6.29
CA LEU A 117 12.24 -5.46 -7.45
C LEU A 117 13.60 -5.70 -8.09
N ILE A 118 13.60 -5.81 -9.41
CA ILE A 118 14.81 -5.69 -10.22
C ILE A 118 14.73 -4.31 -10.88
N LYS A 119 15.59 -3.39 -10.44
CA LYS A 119 15.50 -1.95 -10.77
C LYS A 119 16.87 -1.32 -10.98
N ASP A 120 16.89 -0.13 -11.54
CA ASP A 120 18.10 0.69 -11.57
C ASP A 120 18.49 1.13 -10.15
N LYS A 121 19.76 1.06 -9.80
CA LYS A 121 20.30 1.41 -8.47
C LYS A 121 19.94 2.82 -8.03
N SER A 122 19.93 3.78 -8.93
CA SER A 122 19.64 5.19 -8.65
C SER A 122 18.15 5.52 -8.64
N ALA A 123 17.30 4.61 -9.11
CA ALA A 123 15.86 4.85 -9.20
C ALA A 123 15.17 4.61 -7.84
N PRO A 124 14.13 5.38 -7.48
CA PRO A 124 13.29 5.06 -6.33
C PRO A 124 12.52 3.75 -6.58
N ALA A 125 12.10 3.09 -5.50
CA ALA A 125 11.30 1.86 -5.59
C ALA A 125 9.91 2.09 -6.22
N LEU A 126 9.39 3.31 -6.10
CA LEU A 126 8.07 3.72 -6.56
C LEU A 126 8.12 5.16 -7.04
N ILE A 127 7.44 5.43 -8.17
CA ILE A 127 7.35 6.77 -8.78
C ILE A 127 5.85 7.10 -8.91
N PRO A 128 5.33 8.07 -8.14
CA PRO A 128 3.92 8.48 -8.26
C PRO A 128 3.61 9.02 -9.66
N VAL A 129 2.44 8.67 -10.19
CA VAL A 129 1.89 9.19 -11.44
C VAL A 129 0.86 10.25 -11.11
N LYS A 130 0.98 11.41 -11.75
CA LYS A 130 0.03 12.54 -11.61
C LYS A 130 -1.13 12.42 -12.57
#